data_5f1dab6abf5300f91428103a19fd0af6
#
_entry.id   5f1dab6abf5300f91428103a19fd0af6
#
_cell.length_a   1.000
_cell.length_b   1.000
_cell.length_c   1.000
_cell.angle_alpha   90.00
_cell.angle_beta   90.00
_cell.angle_gamma   90.00
#
_symmetry.space_group_name_H-M   'P 1'
#
loop_
_entity.id
_entity.type
_entity.pdbx_description
1 polymer ?
#
loop_
_entity_poly.entity_id
_entity_poly.type
_entity_poly.pdbx_seq_one_letter_code
_entity_poly.pdbx_strand_id
1 'polypeptide(L)'
;MNKITINGNEYPCRQTMGAFLRFKRETGREATDIKQELTDVLTFIYCCAASACDADHVEFNYTLIQFADLITPDMVNEWTAQMQAEAEANVANEQKKSPSALKNN
;
A
#
# COMPACT_ATOMS: atom_id res chain seq x y z
N MET A 1 -4.93 -5.67 -1.54
CA MET A 1 -3.70 -6.10 -2.26
C MET A 1 -2.67 -6.54 -1.24
N ASN A 2 -2.37 -7.83 -1.21
CA ASN A 2 -1.47 -8.38 -0.19
C ASN A 2 -0.06 -8.63 -0.72
N LYS A 3 0.11 -8.53 -2.03
CA LYS A 3 1.41 -8.77 -2.65
C LYS A 3 1.46 -8.08 -4.00
N ILE A 4 2.69 -7.82 -4.45
CA ILE A 4 2.94 -7.28 -5.79
C ILE A 4 3.98 -8.17 -6.47
N THR A 5 3.98 -8.15 -7.78
CA THR A 5 4.93 -8.93 -8.57
C THR A 5 5.84 -7.98 -9.33
N ILE A 6 7.15 -8.17 -9.18
CA ILE A 6 8.17 -7.38 -9.86
C ILE A 6 9.17 -8.33 -10.47
N ASN A 7 9.35 -8.27 -11.78
CA ASN A 7 10.30 -9.14 -12.50
C ASN A 7 10.08 -10.62 -12.19
N GLY A 8 8.81 -11.02 -12.08
CA GLY A 8 8.47 -12.42 -11.82
C GLY A 8 8.58 -12.84 -10.36
N ASN A 9 8.99 -11.95 -9.47
CA ASN A 9 9.10 -12.24 -8.04
C ASN A 9 7.95 -11.59 -7.30
N GLU A 10 7.37 -12.33 -6.36
CA GLU A 10 6.28 -11.80 -5.52
C GLU A 10 6.84 -11.24 -4.22
N TYR A 11 6.30 -10.09 -3.83
CA TYR A 11 6.68 -9.43 -2.59
C TYR A 11 5.42 -9.09 -1.79
N PRO A 12 5.45 -9.27 -0.46
CA PRO A 12 4.32 -8.83 0.36
C PRO A 12 4.17 -7.32 0.31
N CYS A 13 2.93 -6.86 0.42
CA CYS A 13 2.62 -5.44 0.32
C CYS A 13 1.38 -5.16 1.16
N ARG A 14 1.53 -4.40 2.25
CA ARG A 14 0.42 -4.13 3.17
C ARG A 14 0.44 -2.69 3.61
N GLN A 15 -0.75 -2.14 3.85
CA GLN A 15 -0.89 -0.78 4.36
C GLN A 15 -0.77 -0.82 5.88
N THR A 16 0.40 -0.49 6.37
CA THR A 16 0.70 -0.51 7.80
C THR A 16 1.09 0.91 8.26
N MET A 17 1.12 1.12 9.57
CA MET A 17 1.66 2.37 10.08
C MET A 17 3.13 2.54 9.71
N GLY A 18 3.85 1.43 9.58
CA GLY A 18 5.23 1.48 9.08
C GLY A 18 5.31 2.04 7.67
N ALA A 19 4.33 1.70 6.82
CA ALA A 19 4.25 2.28 5.49
C ALA A 19 3.99 3.79 5.56
N PHE A 20 3.10 4.22 6.46
CA PHE A 20 2.80 5.63 6.65
C PHE A 20 4.03 6.41 7.09
N LEU A 21 4.79 5.86 8.03
CA LEU A 21 6.02 6.49 8.50
C LEU A 21 7.05 6.61 7.37
N ARG A 22 7.18 5.56 6.56
CA ARG A 22 8.11 5.59 5.43
C ARG A 22 7.68 6.62 4.39
N PHE A 23 6.38 6.74 4.15
CA PHE A 23 5.88 7.75 3.20
C PHE A 23 6.21 9.15 3.69
N LYS A 24 6.00 9.41 4.99
CA LYS A 24 6.35 10.71 5.57
C LYS A 24 7.84 10.99 5.41
N ARG A 25 8.67 9.98 5.63
CA ARG A 25 10.12 10.12 5.49
C ARG A 25 10.51 10.45 4.06
N GLU A 26 9.87 9.78 3.09
CA GLU A 26 10.21 9.97 1.68
C GLU A 26 9.69 11.28 1.10
N THR A 27 8.55 11.75 1.55
CA THR A 27 7.87 12.89 0.91
C THR A 27 7.75 14.12 1.80
N GLY A 28 7.90 13.97 3.10
CA GLY A 28 7.63 15.06 4.05
C GLY A 28 6.14 15.28 4.31
N ARG A 29 5.27 14.47 3.70
CA ARG A 29 3.82 14.60 3.85
C ARG A 29 3.23 13.36 4.49
N GLU A 30 2.06 13.52 5.12
CA GLU A 30 1.33 12.38 5.67
C GLU A 30 0.69 11.55 4.56
N ALA A 31 0.62 10.24 4.75
CA ALA A 31 -0.02 9.37 3.76
C ALA A 31 -1.51 9.69 3.60
N THR A 32 -2.13 10.28 4.61
CA THR A 32 -3.52 10.72 4.52
C THR A 32 -3.70 11.89 3.55
N ASP A 33 -2.61 12.55 3.18
CA ASP A 33 -2.64 13.67 2.24
C ASP A 33 -2.30 13.24 0.81
N ILE A 34 -2.27 11.94 0.54
CA ILE A 34 -2.00 11.44 -0.81
C ILE A 34 -3.10 11.93 -1.74
N LYS A 35 -2.67 12.51 -2.86
CA LYS A 35 -3.58 12.90 -3.93
C LYS A 35 -3.62 11.78 -4.96
N GLN A 36 -4.55 11.88 -5.90
CA GLN A 36 -4.70 10.86 -6.94
C GLN A 36 -3.63 11.03 -8.03
N GLU A 37 -2.45 11.42 -7.63
CA GLU A 37 -1.32 11.58 -8.55
C GLU A 37 -0.55 10.28 -8.62
N LEU A 38 -0.16 9.95 -9.83
CA LEU A 38 0.50 8.67 -10.11
C LEU A 38 1.75 8.46 -9.25
N THR A 39 2.57 9.50 -9.12
CA THR A 39 3.83 9.37 -8.38
C THR A 39 3.60 9.25 -6.88
N ASP A 40 2.58 9.91 -6.33
CA ASP A 40 2.24 9.78 -4.92
C ASP A 40 1.79 8.34 -4.62
N VAL A 41 0.95 7.79 -5.49
CA VAL A 41 0.46 6.42 -5.30
C VAL A 41 1.61 5.43 -5.42
N LEU A 42 2.48 5.61 -6.41
CA LEU A 42 3.65 4.76 -6.57
C LEU A 42 4.52 4.78 -5.30
N THR A 43 4.78 5.96 -4.77
CA THR A 43 5.60 6.11 -3.56
C THR A 43 4.95 5.39 -2.38
N PHE A 44 3.64 5.52 -2.24
CA PHE A 44 2.95 4.84 -1.15
C PHE A 44 3.01 3.31 -1.30
N ILE A 45 2.83 2.81 -2.51
CA ILE A 45 2.93 1.36 -2.76
C ILE A 45 4.33 0.86 -2.44
N TYR A 46 5.36 1.61 -2.82
CA TYR A 46 6.74 1.28 -2.45
C TYR A 46 6.89 1.16 -0.94
N CYS A 47 6.34 2.11 -0.20
CA CYS A 47 6.41 2.11 1.26
C CYS A 47 5.66 0.93 1.87
N CYS A 48 4.52 0.56 1.29
CA CYS A 48 3.74 -0.60 1.74
C CYS A 48 4.52 -1.90 1.53
N ALA A 49 5.18 -2.02 0.37
CA ALA A 49 5.99 -3.20 0.08
C ALA A 49 7.21 -3.25 1.01
N ALA A 50 7.90 -2.14 1.18
CA ALA A 50 9.08 -2.09 2.04
C ALA A 50 8.73 -2.48 3.47
N SER A 51 7.62 -1.96 3.99
CA SER A 51 7.16 -2.28 5.34
C SER A 51 6.83 -3.75 5.49
N ALA A 52 6.07 -4.30 4.54
CA ALA A 52 5.66 -5.70 4.61
C ALA A 52 6.86 -6.63 4.48
N CYS A 53 7.79 -6.32 3.57
CA CYS A 53 8.98 -7.13 3.39
C CYS A 53 9.86 -7.13 4.64
N ASP A 54 10.00 -5.97 5.27
CA ASP A 54 10.78 -5.87 6.51
C ASP A 54 10.15 -6.73 7.61
N ALA A 55 8.84 -6.65 7.76
CA ALA A 55 8.13 -7.42 8.78
C ALA A 55 8.21 -8.93 8.52
N ASP A 56 8.16 -9.32 7.26
CA ASP A 56 8.15 -10.73 6.87
C ASP A 56 9.56 -11.30 6.62
N HIS A 57 10.59 -10.48 6.83
CA HIS A 57 11.99 -10.87 6.58
C HIS A 57 12.22 -11.29 5.13
N VAL A 58 11.58 -10.59 4.21
CA VAL A 58 11.76 -10.79 2.78
C VAL A 58 12.70 -9.70 2.26
N GLU A 59 13.70 -10.11 1.51
CA GLU A 59 14.67 -9.18 0.96
C GLU A 59 14.00 -8.25 -0.06
N PHE A 60 14.19 -6.94 0.12
CA PHE A 60 13.59 -5.94 -0.76
C PHE A 60 14.60 -4.81 -0.90
N ASN A 61 15.58 -5.01 -1.77
CA ASN A 61 16.76 -4.14 -1.83
C ASN A 61 16.62 -3.08 -2.94
N TYR A 62 15.48 -2.43 -3.00
CA TYR A 62 15.22 -1.38 -3.97
C TYR A 62 15.15 -0.03 -3.29
N THR A 63 15.81 0.97 -3.87
CA THR A 63 15.49 2.37 -3.56
C THR A 63 14.19 2.72 -4.28
N LEU A 64 13.58 3.85 -3.92
CA LEU A 64 12.36 4.29 -4.58
C LEU A 64 12.56 4.41 -6.10
N ILE A 65 13.67 4.98 -6.52
CA ILE A 65 13.95 5.16 -7.95
C ILE A 65 14.16 3.81 -8.64
N GLN A 66 14.88 2.89 -8.01
CA GLN A 66 15.09 1.57 -8.58
C GLN A 66 13.77 0.82 -8.72
N PHE A 67 12.91 0.93 -7.70
CA PHE A 67 11.57 0.34 -7.75
C PHE A 67 10.78 0.96 -8.89
N ALA A 68 10.78 2.29 -8.97
CA ALA A 68 10.02 3.01 -10.01
C ALA A 68 10.45 2.63 -11.42
N ASP A 69 11.74 2.36 -11.60
CA ASP A 69 12.25 1.99 -12.93
C ASP A 69 11.72 0.64 -13.42
N LEU A 70 11.24 -0.20 -12.52
CA LEU A 70 10.70 -1.52 -12.84
C LEU A 70 9.19 -1.53 -12.98
N ILE A 71 8.54 -0.41 -12.71
CA ILE A 71 7.09 -0.32 -12.62
C ILE A 71 6.56 0.58 -13.73
N THR A 72 5.48 0.15 -14.39
CA THR A 72 4.85 0.96 -15.43
C THR A 72 3.63 1.68 -14.87
N PRO A 73 3.18 2.77 -15.53
CA PRO A 73 1.95 3.43 -15.10
C PRO A 73 0.74 2.50 -15.07
N ASP A 74 0.66 1.55 -16.01
CA ASP A 74 -0.44 0.59 -16.02
C ASP A 74 -0.43 -0.28 -14.78
N MET A 75 0.75 -0.69 -14.31
CA MET A 75 0.87 -1.47 -13.07
C MET A 75 0.39 -0.67 -11.87
N VAL A 76 0.76 0.60 -11.79
CA VAL A 76 0.32 1.46 -10.69
C VAL A 76 -1.20 1.61 -10.70
N ASN A 77 -1.79 1.79 -11.88
CA ASN A 77 -3.24 1.93 -12.00
C ASN A 77 -3.95 0.65 -11.58
N GLU A 78 -3.42 -0.50 -11.95
CA GLU A 78 -3.98 -1.78 -11.56
C GLU A 78 -3.92 -1.98 -10.05
N TRP A 79 -2.78 -1.68 -9.43
CA TRP A 79 -2.62 -1.80 -7.99
C TRP A 79 -3.54 -0.83 -7.25
N THR A 80 -3.69 0.39 -7.78
CA THR A 80 -4.60 1.38 -7.20
C THR A 80 -6.03 0.86 -7.18
N ALA A 81 -6.47 0.27 -8.29
CA ALA A 81 -7.81 -0.30 -8.37
C ALA A 81 -8.00 -1.42 -7.35
N GLN A 82 -6.99 -2.29 -7.18
CA GLN A 82 -7.06 -3.37 -6.20
C GLN A 82 -7.15 -2.82 -4.77
N MET A 83 -6.37 -1.79 -4.47
CA MET A 83 -6.39 -1.18 -3.14
C MET A 83 -7.75 -0.55 -2.85
N GLN A 84 -8.35 0.12 -3.82
CA GLN A 84 -9.66 0.73 -3.67
C GLN A 84 -10.74 -0.33 -3.46
N ALA A 85 -10.67 -1.42 -4.21
CA ALA A 85 -11.62 -2.52 -4.06
C ALA A 85 -11.54 -3.14 -2.66
N GLU A 86 -10.33 -3.31 -2.14
CA GLU A 86 -10.13 -3.84 -0.80
C GLU A 86 -10.68 -2.89 0.27
N ALA A 87 -10.45 -1.60 0.10
CA ALA A 87 -10.96 -0.61 1.04
C ALA A 87 -12.48 -0.61 1.06
N GLU A 88 -13.12 -0.70 -0.10
CA GLU A 88 -14.58 -0.77 -0.18
C GLU A 88 -15.12 -2.04 0.46
N ALA A 89 -14.45 -3.17 0.23
CA ALA A 89 -14.84 -4.43 0.84
C ALA A 89 -14.73 -4.37 2.36
N ASN A 90 -13.65 -3.77 2.87
CA ASN A 90 -13.45 -3.64 4.31
C ASN A 90 -14.53 -2.75 4.93
N VAL A 91 -14.88 -1.66 4.27
CA VAL A 91 -15.94 -0.78 4.76
C VAL A 91 -17.27 -1.51 4.80
N ALA A 92 -17.60 -2.28 3.77
CA ALA A 92 -18.83 -3.06 3.74
C ALA A 92 -18.86 -4.10 4.86
N ASN A 93 -17.74 -4.76 5.12
CA ASN A 93 -17.64 -5.73 6.20
C ASN A 93 -17.81 -5.07 7.56
N GLU A 94 -17.22 -3.92 7.75
CA GLU A 94 -17.34 -3.18 9.00
C GLU A 94 -18.79 -2.75 9.23
N GLN A 95 -19.45 -2.30 8.19
CA GLN A 95 -20.85 -1.91 8.30
C GLN A 95 -21.75 -3.07 8.68
N LYS A 96 -21.45 -4.27 8.17
CA LYS A 96 -22.21 -5.46 8.54
C LYS A 96 -22.00 -5.84 9.98
N LYS A 97 -20.84 -5.58 10.53
CA LYS A 97 -20.50 -5.94 11.90
C LYS A 97 -20.96 -4.89 12.90
N SER A 98 -21.02 -3.65 12.50
CA SER A 98 -21.15 -2.56 13.44
C SER A 98 -22.41 -2.60 14.30
N PRO A 99 -23.58 -3.01 13.84
CA PRO A 99 -24.74 -2.99 14.71
C PRO A 99 -24.59 -3.82 15.96
N SER A 100 -23.77 -4.83 15.92
CA SER A 100 -23.61 -5.71 17.07
C SER A 100 -22.48 -5.27 17.98
N ALA A 101 -21.57 -4.53 17.50
CA ALA A 101 -20.35 -4.35 18.24
C ALA A 101 -20.31 -3.07 19.03
N LEU A 102 -20.70 -2.23 18.59
CA LEU A 102 -20.32 -1.01 19.17
C LEU A 102 -21.17 -0.50 20.28
N LYS A 103 -20.65 -1.02 19.79
CA LYS A 103 -20.97 -0.71 20.52
C LYS A 103 -21.01 -0.88 21.37
N ASN A 104 -20.56 -1.01 20.80
CA ASN A 104 -20.71 -1.12 21.48
C ASN A 104 -20.72 -1.03 21.86
N ASN A 105 -20.53 -0.91 21.39
CA ASN A 105 -20.70 -0.78 21.71
C ASN A 105 -20.76 -0.64 21.98
#